data_d83a5bf8977264380124305e2c121266
#
_entry.id   d83a5bf8977264380124305e2c121266
#
_cell.length_a   1.000
_cell.length_b   1.000
_cell.length_c   1.000
_cell.angle_alpha   90.00
_cell.angle_beta   90.00
_cell.angle_gamma   90.00
#
_symmetry.space_group_name_H-M   'P 1'
#
loop_
_entity.id
_entity.type
_entity.pdbx_description
1 polymer ?
#
loop_
_entity_poly.entity_id
_entity_poly.type
_entity_poly.pdbx_seq_one_letter_code
_entity_poly.pdbx_strand_id
1 'polypeptide(L)'
;IGFVDSGVNRNHPTLAGRVSRHFIHVSSPPNNTSVDDVVGHGTTVAALAAGKPATGVYSAGGSDLWGGGIAQSATVVSSRIIADARPPDDGSGEGNEIHAGEGYGDFFRAINAELADAGARVINNSWGGLYWNDPALTLELANAWKDFVVNRGGIVVFANGNSGRDSRFRPEPSDNARLPSLANDPALEKGWLTVAALDPANPTQLTDYSQECGSAMNYCLAAPGNVVFIDPDATSQATSVLYQGGGPSYAAPLVSGAAAVVWSAVPWFTN
;
A
#
# COMPACT_ATOMS: atom_id res chain seq x y z
N ILE A 1 4.81 -5.74 -9.04
CA ILE A 1 3.92 -5.01 -8.13
C ILE A 1 4.34 -3.55 -8.16
N GLY A 2 3.38 -2.63 -8.39
CA GLY A 2 3.55 -1.19 -8.21
C GLY A 2 3.29 -0.79 -6.76
N PHE A 3 4.09 0.11 -6.21
CA PHE A 3 3.90 0.67 -4.87
C PHE A 3 3.76 2.18 -4.99
N VAL A 4 2.62 2.70 -4.58
CA VAL A 4 2.35 4.13 -4.45
C VAL A 4 2.52 4.46 -2.98
N ASP A 5 3.63 5.09 -2.58
CA ASP A 5 4.01 5.25 -1.17
C ASP A 5 5.09 6.35 -0.98
N SER A 6 5.88 6.29 0.08
CA SER A 6 7.01 7.17 0.38
C SER A 6 8.25 6.93 -0.49
N GLY A 7 8.21 5.96 -1.38
CA GLY A 7 9.34 5.48 -2.17
C GLY A 7 9.73 4.05 -1.79
N VAL A 8 10.73 3.49 -2.47
CA VAL A 8 11.30 2.18 -2.16
C VAL A 8 12.81 2.25 -2.31
N ASN A 9 13.54 2.02 -1.23
CA ASN A 9 15.00 1.96 -1.24
C ASN A 9 15.46 0.76 -2.09
N ARG A 10 15.93 1.03 -3.32
CA ARG A 10 16.37 0.01 -4.28
C ARG A 10 17.63 -0.75 -3.85
N ASN A 11 18.36 -0.21 -2.88
CA ASN A 11 19.57 -0.82 -2.31
C ASN A 11 19.29 -1.61 -1.03
N HIS A 12 18.04 -1.62 -0.54
CA HIS A 12 17.67 -2.40 0.64
C HIS A 12 17.99 -3.88 0.43
N PRO A 13 18.63 -4.59 1.40
CA PRO A 13 19.15 -5.95 1.23
C PRO A 13 18.14 -6.96 0.71
N THR A 14 16.86 -6.81 1.11
CA THR A 14 15.78 -7.72 0.68
C THR A 14 15.21 -7.37 -0.70
N LEU A 15 15.43 -6.16 -1.21
CA LEU A 15 14.85 -5.63 -2.44
C LEU A 15 15.89 -5.38 -3.55
N ALA A 16 17.17 -5.47 -3.23
CA ALA A 16 18.26 -5.19 -4.16
C ALA A 16 18.13 -6.01 -5.46
N GLY A 17 18.19 -5.32 -6.59
CA GLY A 17 18.04 -5.89 -7.92
C GLY A 17 16.59 -6.20 -8.34
N ARG A 18 15.58 -5.81 -7.54
CA ARG A 18 14.16 -6.05 -7.83
C ARG A 18 13.37 -4.82 -8.21
N VAL A 19 13.82 -3.64 -7.81
CA VAL A 19 13.19 -2.38 -8.16
C VAL A 19 13.59 -2.01 -9.58
N SER A 20 12.68 -2.23 -10.53
CA SER A 20 12.93 -2.03 -11.97
C SER A 20 12.75 -0.57 -12.40
N ARG A 21 11.88 0.17 -11.74
CA ARG A 21 11.61 1.60 -11.97
C ARG A 21 11.31 2.30 -10.65
N HIS A 22 11.68 3.56 -10.59
CA HIS A 22 11.42 4.43 -9.46
C HIS A 22 11.01 5.80 -9.99
N PHE A 23 9.76 6.16 -9.74
CA PHE A 23 9.16 7.44 -10.11
C PHE A 23 9.05 8.35 -8.89
N ILE A 24 9.26 9.65 -9.07
CA ILE A 24 9.25 10.63 -7.98
C ILE A 24 8.24 11.73 -8.32
N HIS A 25 7.22 11.87 -7.49
CA HIS A 25 6.14 12.86 -7.62
C HIS A 25 6.16 13.90 -6.48
N VAL A 26 7.19 13.88 -5.64
CA VAL A 26 7.41 14.90 -4.63
C VAL A 26 8.38 15.96 -5.16
N SER A 27 8.13 17.22 -4.81
CA SER A 27 8.97 18.34 -5.25
C SER A 27 10.26 18.45 -4.45
N SER A 28 11.33 18.88 -5.10
CA SER A 28 12.59 19.26 -4.45
C SER A 28 12.86 20.76 -4.64
N PRO A 29 13.21 21.53 -3.59
CA PRO A 29 12.92 21.28 -2.19
C PRO A 29 11.41 21.34 -1.90
N PRO A 30 10.86 20.92 -0.75
CA PRO A 30 11.60 20.62 0.50
C PRO A 30 12.05 19.16 0.64
N ASN A 31 11.66 18.26 -0.28
CA ASN A 31 12.01 16.84 -0.19
C ASN A 31 13.41 16.53 -0.69
N ASN A 32 14.08 15.56 -0.09
CA ASN A 32 15.34 15.03 -0.57
C ASN A 32 15.10 13.98 -1.67
N THR A 33 15.05 14.42 -2.92
CA THR A 33 14.82 13.55 -4.08
C THR A 33 16.07 12.79 -4.54
N SER A 34 17.22 12.98 -3.90
CA SER A 34 18.44 12.18 -4.14
C SER A 34 18.42 10.82 -3.44
N VAL A 35 17.50 10.62 -2.51
CA VAL A 35 17.25 9.38 -1.76
C VAL A 35 15.94 8.78 -2.23
N ASP A 36 15.91 7.47 -2.43
CA ASP A 36 14.73 6.76 -2.95
C ASP A 36 13.54 6.81 -1.98
N ASP A 37 13.81 6.65 -0.69
CA ASP A 37 12.82 6.65 0.38
C ASP A 37 13.45 7.24 1.65
N VAL A 38 12.94 8.34 2.13
CA VAL A 38 13.40 9.01 3.36
C VAL A 38 12.57 8.55 4.57
N VAL A 39 11.30 8.20 4.34
CA VAL A 39 10.35 7.84 5.41
C VAL A 39 10.52 6.38 5.83
N GLY A 40 10.96 5.51 4.89
CA GLY A 40 11.13 4.07 5.11
C GLY A 40 9.84 3.24 5.04
N HIS A 41 8.66 3.89 5.03
CA HIS A 41 7.38 3.18 5.03
C HIS A 41 7.19 2.37 3.75
N GLY A 42 7.39 2.96 2.57
CA GLY A 42 7.22 2.27 1.28
C GLY A 42 8.24 1.16 1.07
N THR A 43 9.47 1.29 1.60
CA THR A 43 10.48 0.22 1.61
C THR A 43 10.01 -0.98 2.44
N THR A 44 9.49 -0.74 3.64
CA THR A 44 8.91 -1.78 4.50
C THR A 44 7.73 -2.49 3.81
N VAL A 45 6.81 -1.72 3.24
CA VAL A 45 5.63 -2.21 2.50
C VAL A 45 6.06 -3.07 1.32
N ALA A 46 7.01 -2.61 0.51
CA ALA A 46 7.54 -3.38 -0.62
C ALA A 46 8.27 -4.65 -0.18
N ALA A 47 9.01 -4.60 0.94
CA ALA A 47 9.67 -5.77 1.49
C ALA A 47 8.67 -6.83 1.95
N LEU A 48 7.59 -6.44 2.65
CA LEU A 48 6.53 -7.37 3.09
C LEU A 48 5.82 -8.04 1.91
N ALA A 49 5.66 -7.36 0.79
CA ALA A 49 5.07 -7.94 -0.42
C ALA A 49 6.05 -8.83 -1.19
N ALA A 50 7.33 -8.39 -1.39
CA ALA A 50 8.22 -8.95 -2.40
C ALA A 50 9.67 -9.18 -1.92
N GLY A 51 10.01 -8.88 -0.68
CA GLY A 51 11.38 -8.98 -0.17
C GLY A 51 11.92 -10.41 -0.17
N LYS A 52 13.21 -10.56 -0.40
CA LYS A 52 13.93 -11.83 -0.20
C LYS A 52 14.13 -12.10 1.30
N PRO A 53 14.24 -13.38 1.71
CA PRO A 53 14.65 -13.72 3.07
C PRO A 53 15.97 -13.05 3.45
N ALA A 54 16.09 -12.66 4.70
CA ALA A 54 17.30 -12.05 5.24
C ALA A 54 17.44 -12.36 6.73
N THR A 55 18.67 -12.49 7.20
CA THR A 55 18.95 -12.57 8.64
C THR A 55 18.97 -11.17 9.22
N GLY A 56 18.26 -10.97 10.31
CA GLY A 56 18.28 -9.73 11.07
C GLY A 56 18.60 -9.95 12.53
N VAL A 57 19.01 -8.90 13.22
CA VAL A 57 19.31 -8.91 14.65
C VAL A 57 18.20 -8.17 15.40
N TYR A 58 17.89 -8.62 16.61
CA TYR A 58 17.01 -7.88 17.50
C TYR A 58 17.79 -6.84 18.31
N SER A 59 17.19 -5.70 18.59
CA SER A 59 17.82 -4.66 19.42
C SER A 59 18.16 -5.16 20.84
N ALA A 60 17.43 -6.14 21.35
CA ALA A 60 17.68 -6.80 22.62
C ALA A 60 18.78 -7.88 22.57
N GLY A 61 19.39 -8.08 21.40
CA GLY A 61 20.36 -9.13 21.14
C GLY A 61 19.73 -10.42 20.60
N GLY A 62 20.54 -11.21 19.88
CA GLY A 62 20.09 -12.37 19.13
C GLY A 62 19.79 -12.05 17.67
N SER A 63 19.66 -13.08 16.84
CA SER A 63 19.34 -12.95 15.42
C SER A 63 18.34 -14.01 15.01
N ASP A 64 17.55 -13.69 13.99
CA ASP A 64 16.58 -14.61 13.41
C ASP A 64 16.51 -14.43 11.89
N LEU A 65 16.02 -15.46 11.22
CA LEU A 65 15.75 -15.42 9.79
C LEU A 65 14.38 -14.81 9.56
N TRP A 66 14.35 -13.61 8.97
CA TRP A 66 13.14 -13.08 8.39
C TRP A 66 12.83 -13.84 7.09
N GLY A 67 11.67 -14.47 7.03
CA GLY A 67 11.30 -15.38 5.94
C GLY A 67 11.06 -14.70 4.58
N GLY A 68 11.10 -13.38 4.51
CA GLY A 68 10.83 -12.62 3.29
C GLY A 68 9.37 -12.24 3.13
N GLY A 69 9.08 -11.54 2.05
CA GLY A 69 7.74 -11.18 1.61
C GLY A 69 7.01 -12.35 0.94
N ILE A 70 5.74 -12.14 0.60
CA ILE A 70 4.87 -13.17 0.03
C ILE A 70 5.29 -13.55 -1.40
N ALA A 71 5.57 -12.57 -2.25
CA ALA A 71 5.93 -12.75 -3.67
C ALA A 71 7.42 -12.51 -3.91
N GLN A 72 8.27 -13.34 -3.33
CA GLN A 72 9.73 -13.15 -3.30
C GLN A 72 10.42 -13.05 -4.67
N SER A 73 9.75 -13.42 -5.74
CA SER A 73 10.24 -13.31 -7.14
C SER A 73 9.62 -12.15 -7.92
N ALA A 74 8.70 -11.40 -7.32
CA ALA A 74 8.04 -10.30 -8.01
C ALA A 74 9.00 -9.13 -8.26
N THR A 75 8.85 -8.49 -9.41
CA THR A 75 9.46 -7.20 -9.72
C THR A 75 8.71 -6.08 -9.01
N VAL A 76 9.43 -5.09 -8.54
CA VAL A 76 8.91 -3.91 -7.85
C VAL A 76 9.02 -2.69 -8.76
N VAL A 77 7.96 -1.90 -8.81
CA VAL A 77 7.93 -0.56 -9.41
C VAL A 77 7.50 0.42 -8.32
N SER A 78 8.28 1.47 -8.09
CA SER A 78 8.03 2.45 -7.03
C SER A 78 7.51 3.77 -7.61
N SER A 79 6.47 4.31 -7.01
CA SER A 79 5.98 5.67 -7.24
C SER A 79 5.93 6.40 -5.90
N ARG A 80 6.88 7.34 -5.70
CA ARG A 80 7.01 8.11 -4.47
C ARG A 80 6.11 9.33 -4.52
N ILE A 81 5.04 9.31 -3.72
CA ILE A 81 4.07 10.40 -3.61
C ILE A 81 4.05 11.07 -2.22
N ILE A 82 4.57 10.38 -1.20
CA ILE A 82 4.55 10.86 0.19
C ILE A 82 5.81 11.69 0.44
N ALA A 83 5.63 12.92 0.93
CA ALA A 83 6.69 13.84 1.28
C ALA A 83 7.49 13.37 2.51
N ASP A 84 8.76 13.84 2.63
CA ASP A 84 9.66 13.51 3.73
C ASP A 84 9.12 13.95 5.08
N ALA A 85 8.56 15.17 5.12
CA ALA A 85 7.86 15.71 6.28
C ALA A 85 6.35 15.71 5.96
N ARG A 86 5.67 14.69 6.44
CA ARG A 86 4.22 14.61 6.34
C ARG A 86 3.56 15.27 7.55
N PRO A 87 2.36 15.85 7.41
CA PRO A 87 1.56 16.26 8.55
C PRO A 87 1.34 15.08 9.51
N PRO A 88 1.25 15.32 10.81
CA PRO A 88 0.88 14.29 11.76
C PRO A 88 -0.45 13.66 11.33
N ASP A 89 -0.45 12.36 11.08
CA ASP A 89 -1.67 11.59 10.94
C ASP A 89 -2.09 11.15 12.36
N ASP A 90 -3.12 11.78 12.85
CA ASP A 90 -3.71 11.45 14.16
C ASP A 90 -4.71 10.27 14.05
N GLY A 91 -4.86 9.71 12.85
CA GLY A 91 -5.77 8.62 12.54
C GLY A 91 -7.24 9.05 12.48
N SER A 92 -7.54 10.34 12.63
CA SER A 92 -8.91 10.85 12.55
C SER A 92 -9.39 11.09 11.12
N GLY A 93 -8.47 11.32 10.20
CA GLY A 93 -8.77 11.80 8.85
C GLY A 93 -9.16 13.29 8.80
N GLU A 94 -9.34 13.95 9.92
CA GLU A 94 -9.63 15.39 9.97
C GLU A 94 -8.43 16.18 9.42
N GLY A 95 -8.70 17.13 8.53
CA GLY A 95 -7.65 17.92 7.85
C GLY A 95 -7.06 17.29 6.60
N ASN A 96 -7.46 16.07 6.26
CA ASN A 96 -7.10 15.40 4.99
C ASN A 96 -8.23 15.52 3.95
N GLU A 97 -9.00 16.59 3.99
CA GLU A 97 -10.05 16.85 3.03
C GLU A 97 -9.47 17.19 1.67
N ILE A 98 -10.05 16.57 0.63
CA ILE A 98 -9.71 16.84 -0.77
C ILE A 98 -10.97 17.22 -1.54
N HIS A 99 -10.80 18.00 -2.60
CA HIS A 99 -11.91 18.54 -3.37
C HIS A 99 -11.75 18.30 -4.87
N ALA A 100 -12.86 18.20 -5.59
CA ALA A 100 -12.86 18.10 -7.04
C ALA A 100 -12.21 19.35 -7.68
N GLY A 101 -11.50 19.12 -8.80
CA GLY A 101 -10.83 20.20 -9.52
C GLY A 101 -9.44 20.58 -8.98
N GLU A 102 -8.95 19.94 -7.95
CA GLU A 102 -7.57 20.10 -7.45
C GLU A 102 -6.54 19.27 -8.24
N GLY A 103 -6.97 18.57 -9.29
CA GLY A 103 -6.08 17.79 -10.17
C GLY A 103 -5.76 16.39 -9.65
N TYR A 104 -6.43 15.91 -8.62
CA TYR A 104 -6.16 14.56 -8.07
C TYR A 104 -6.46 13.44 -9.07
N GLY A 105 -7.52 13.58 -9.88
CA GLY A 105 -7.85 12.58 -10.90
C GLY A 105 -6.77 12.46 -11.96
N ASP A 106 -6.24 13.57 -12.46
CA ASP A 106 -5.14 13.57 -13.43
C ASP A 106 -3.84 13.04 -12.83
N PHE A 107 -3.56 13.40 -11.58
CA PHE A 107 -2.40 12.92 -10.83
C PHE A 107 -2.40 11.39 -10.71
N PHE A 108 -3.49 10.81 -10.20
CA PHE A 108 -3.57 9.35 -10.05
C PHE A 108 -3.69 8.63 -11.38
N ARG A 109 -4.31 9.21 -12.38
CA ARG A 109 -4.32 8.65 -13.75
C ARG A 109 -2.90 8.53 -14.32
N ALA A 110 -2.09 9.56 -14.16
CA ALA A 110 -0.70 9.57 -14.61
C ALA A 110 0.13 8.50 -13.88
N ILE A 111 0.03 8.41 -12.55
CA ILE A 111 0.71 7.41 -11.73
C ILE A 111 0.31 5.99 -12.14
N ASN A 112 -0.99 5.73 -12.29
CA ASN A 112 -1.49 4.41 -12.67
C ASN A 112 -1.01 4.00 -14.06
N ALA A 113 -0.96 4.94 -15.00
CA ALA A 113 -0.45 4.68 -16.36
C ALA A 113 1.06 4.36 -16.34
N GLU A 114 1.88 5.16 -15.66
CA GLU A 114 3.33 4.91 -15.59
C GLU A 114 3.68 3.59 -14.90
N LEU A 115 2.95 3.22 -13.83
CA LEU A 115 3.13 1.93 -13.16
C LEU A 115 2.75 0.77 -14.07
N ALA A 116 1.61 0.89 -14.77
CA ALA A 116 1.15 -0.12 -15.73
C ALA A 116 2.10 -0.28 -16.92
N ASP A 117 2.60 0.82 -17.46
CA ASP A 117 3.57 0.84 -18.57
C ASP A 117 4.94 0.26 -18.14
N ALA A 118 5.29 0.40 -16.87
CA ALA A 118 6.44 -0.27 -16.26
C ALA A 118 6.19 -1.76 -15.94
N GLY A 119 5.01 -2.30 -16.25
CA GLY A 119 4.66 -3.71 -16.12
C GLY A 119 3.98 -4.10 -14.81
N ALA A 120 3.57 -3.15 -13.97
CA ALA A 120 2.79 -3.48 -12.79
C ALA A 120 1.42 -4.06 -13.16
N ARG A 121 1.04 -5.14 -12.47
CA ARG A 121 -0.27 -5.80 -12.57
C ARG A 121 -1.06 -5.69 -11.29
N VAL A 122 -0.39 -5.45 -10.19
CA VAL A 122 -0.96 -5.17 -8.87
C VAL A 122 -0.40 -3.82 -8.42
N ILE A 123 -1.23 -2.91 -7.99
CA ILE A 123 -0.82 -1.63 -7.38
C ILE A 123 -1.21 -1.65 -5.91
N ASN A 124 -0.23 -1.53 -5.04
CA ASN A 124 -0.39 -1.45 -3.60
C ASN A 124 -0.43 0.00 -3.13
N ASN A 125 -1.44 0.33 -2.34
CA ASN A 125 -1.66 1.62 -1.71
C ASN A 125 -1.80 1.43 -0.19
N SER A 126 -0.68 1.54 0.51
CA SER A 126 -0.63 1.42 1.97
C SER A 126 -0.76 2.78 2.67
N TRP A 127 -1.55 3.66 2.11
CA TRP A 127 -1.86 5.00 2.59
C TRP A 127 -3.36 5.23 2.51
N GLY A 128 -3.85 6.27 3.18
CA GLY A 128 -5.27 6.58 3.20
C GLY A 128 -5.59 7.64 4.24
N GLY A 129 -6.74 7.49 4.90
CA GLY A 129 -7.24 8.51 5.81
C GLY A 129 -7.78 9.72 5.07
N LEU A 130 -8.09 9.58 3.77
CA LEU A 130 -8.75 10.62 2.99
C LEU A 130 -10.27 10.41 3.09
N TYR A 131 -10.96 11.51 3.34
CA TYR A 131 -12.41 11.54 3.44
C TYR A 131 -12.94 12.74 2.64
N TRP A 132 -14.09 12.57 2.00
CA TRP A 132 -14.72 13.62 1.25
C TRP A 132 -16.23 13.40 1.15
N ASN A 133 -16.96 14.48 0.95
CA ASN A 133 -18.39 14.46 0.64
C ASN A 133 -18.63 15.22 -0.67
N ASP A 134 -18.00 14.76 -1.73
CA ASP A 134 -18.01 15.40 -3.05
C ASP A 134 -18.22 14.34 -4.13
N PRO A 135 -19.43 14.25 -4.71
CA PRO A 135 -19.72 13.31 -5.79
C PRO A 135 -18.91 13.56 -7.06
N ALA A 136 -18.50 14.80 -7.34
CA ALA A 136 -17.69 15.11 -8.50
C ALA A 136 -16.28 14.58 -8.33
N LEU A 137 -15.68 14.74 -7.14
CA LEU A 137 -14.40 14.14 -6.80
C LEU A 137 -14.45 12.61 -6.84
N THR A 138 -15.52 12.01 -6.31
CA THR A 138 -15.70 10.55 -6.35
C THR A 138 -15.65 10.02 -7.79
N LEU A 139 -16.36 10.69 -8.71
CA LEU A 139 -16.36 10.30 -10.12
C LEU A 139 -15.00 10.56 -10.79
N GLU A 140 -14.36 11.67 -10.48
CA GLU A 140 -13.03 12.02 -10.98
C GLU A 140 -12.00 10.95 -10.60
N LEU A 141 -11.96 10.56 -9.32
CA LEU A 141 -11.05 9.53 -8.81
C LEU A 141 -11.38 8.14 -9.37
N ALA A 142 -12.66 7.76 -9.41
CA ALA A 142 -13.07 6.48 -10.00
C ALA A 142 -12.62 6.36 -11.45
N ASN A 143 -12.77 7.41 -12.25
CA ASN A 143 -12.30 7.45 -13.63
C ASN A 143 -10.76 7.37 -13.76
N ALA A 144 -10.03 7.89 -12.77
CA ALA A 144 -8.56 7.80 -12.77
C ALA A 144 -8.04 6.36 -12.63
N TRP A 145 -8.80 5.47 -11.97
CA TRP A 145 -8.44 4.08 -11.77
C TRP A 145 -8.97 3.13 -12.86
N LYS A 146 -10.00 3.56 -13.61
CA LYS A 146 -10.67 2.69 -14.60
C LYS A 146 -9.76 2.17 -15.70
N ASP A 147 -8.82 2.96 -16.19
CA ASP A 147 -7.91 2.46 -17.23
C ASP A 147 -7.09 1.28 -16.72
N PHE A 148 -6.52 1.40 -15.52
CA PHE A 148 -5.73 0.34 -14.93
C PHE A 148 -6.56 -0.92 -14.61
N VAL A 149 -7.71 -0.74 -13.96
CA VAL A 149 -8.55 -1.86 -13.52
C VAL A 149 -9.29 -2.51 -14.69
N VAL A 150 -10.00 -1.71 -15.49
CA VAL A 150 -10.94 -2.23 -16.49
C VAL A 150 -10.25 -2.53 -17.82
N ASN A 151 -9.43 -1.59 -18.32
CA ASN A 151 -8.84 -1.75 -19.66
C ASN A 151 -7.57 -2.61 -19.64
N ARG A 152 -6.78 -2.50 -18.56
CA ARG A 152 -5.51 -3.25 -18.42
C ARG A 152 -5.65 -4.49 -17.53
N GLY A 153 -6.81 -4.71 -16.93
CA GLY A 153 -7.10 -5.85 -16.06
C GLY A 153 -6.25 -5.86 -14.80
N GLY A 154 -5.83 -4.71 -14.29
CA GLY A 154 -4.99 -4.58 -13.10
C GLY A 154 -5.75 -4.77 -11.80
N ILE A 155 -5.03 -5.10 -10.74
CA ILE A 155 -5.57 -5.23 -9.38
C ILE A 155 -5.06 -4.07 -8.52
N VAL A 156 -5.97 -3.39 -7.86
CA VAL A 156 -5.69 -2.31 -6.90
C VAL A 156 -5.90 -2.85 -5.49
N VAL A 157 -4.95 -2.61 -4.60
CA VAL A 157 -5.03 -3.00 -3.19
C VAL A 157 -4.86 -1.77 -2.32
N PHE A 158 -5.82 -1.50 -1.45
CA PHE A 158 -5.77 -0.42 -0.47
C PHE A 158 -5.80 -0.94 0.97
N ALA A 159 -5.10 -0.26 1.86
CA ALA A 159 -5.29 -0.40 3.30
C ALA A 159 -6.60 0.26 3.72
N ASN A 160 -7.38 -0.37 4.62
CA ASN A 160 -8.66 0.18 5.08
C ASN A 160 -8.51 1.52 5.81
N GLY A 161 -7.47 1.67 6.59
CA GLY A 161 -7.19 2.86 7.40
C GLY A 161 -6.97 2.54 8.88
N ASN A 162 -6.37 3.49 9.59
CA ASN A 162 -5.90 3.35 10.98
C ASN A 162 -6.82 4.00 12.03
N SER A 163 -7.99 4.47 11.63
CA SER A 163 -8.93 5.20 12.49
C SER A 163 -9.90 4.29 13.27
N GLY A 164 -9.58 3.00 13.42
CA GLY A 164 -10.45 2.01 14.06
C GLY A 164 -10.74 2.25 15.55
N ARG A 165 -9.92 3.07 16.23
CA ARG A 165 -10.19 3.48 17.63
C ARG A 165 -11.22 4.60 17.74
N ASP A 166 -11.52 5.28 16.66
CA ASP A 166 -12.58 6.28 16.58
C ASP A 166 -13.87 5.63 16.03
N SER A 167 -14.91 5.61 16.84
CA SER A 167 -16.18 4.98 16.50
C SER A 167 -16.89 5.63 15.29
N ARG A 168 -16.52 6.85 14.93
CA ARG A 168 -17.06 7.54 13.74
C ARG A 168 -16.52 6.94 12.44
N PHE A 169 -15.25 6.54 12.45
CA PHE A 169 -14.55 6.04 11.26
C PHE A 169 -14.44 4.51 11.22
N ARG A 170 -14.47 3.86 12.39
CA ARG A 170 -14.27 2.41 12.51
C ARG A 170 -15.13 1.56 11.56
N PRO A 171 -16.43 1.82 11.38
CA PRO A 171 -17.31 0.95 10.60
C PRO A 171 -17.01 0.90 9.11
N GLU A 172 -16.34 1.92 8.58
CA GLU A 172 -16.10 2.08 7.15
C GLU A 172 -14.60 2.23 6.85
N PRO A 173 -14.11 1.70 5.74
CA PRO A 173 -12.77 2.06 5.24
C PRO A 173 -12.71 3.55 4.90
N SER A 174 -11.49 4.10 4.80
CA SER A 174 -11.29 5.45 4.25
C SER A 174 -11.84 5.53 2.81
N ASP A 175 -12.22 6.72 2.37
CA ASP A 175 -12.97 6.90 1.12
C ASP A 175 -12.18 6.45 -0.12
N ASN A 176 -10.87 6.63 -0.11
CA ASN A 176 -10.01 6.08 -1.16
C ASN A 176 -10.02 4.54 -1.19
N ALA A 177 -10.12 3.86 -0.05
CA ALA A 177 -10.17 2.41 0.00
C ALA A 177 -11.53 1.84 -0.44
N ARG A 178 -12.64 2.54 -0.12
CA ARG A 178 -14.00 2.16 -0.52
C ARG A 178 -14.52 2.84 -1.78
N LEU A 179 -13.63 3.40 -2.58
CA LEU A 179 -13.97 4.19 -3.78
C LEU A 179 -14.96 3.49 -4.74
N PRO A 180 -14.86 2.18 -5.06
CA PRO A 180 -15.85 1.51 -5.89
C PRO A 180 -17.28 1.59 -5.34
N SER A 181 -17.45 1.43 -4.02
CA SER A 181 -18.77 1.53 -3.36
C SER A 181 -19.29 2.97 -3.37
N LEU A 182 -18.43 3.96 -3.12
CA LEU A 182 -18.81 5.38 -3.20
C LEU A 182 -19.24 5.78 -4.61
N ALA A 183 -18.54 5.29 -5.62
CA ALA A 183 -18.84 5.56 -7.03
C ALA A 183 -20.00 4.70 -7.57
N ASN A 184 -20.47 3.71 -6.81
CA ASN A 184 -21.42 2.69 -7.27
C ASN A 184 -20.95 2.06 -8.60
N ASP A 185 -19.69 1.64 -8.67
CA ASP A 185 -19.04 1.19 -9.89
C ASP A 185 -18.63 -0.29 -9.81
N PRO A 186 -19.51 -1.22 -10.24
CA PRO A 186 -19.24 -2.67 -10.18
C PRO A 186 -18.13 -3.11 -11.14
N ALA A 187 -17.76 -2.32 -12.14
CA ALA A 187 -16.64 -2.63 -13.01
C ALA A 187 -15.30 -2.37 -12.30
N LEU A 188 -15.25 -1.34 -11.45
CA LEU A 188 -14.09 -1.04 -10.64
C LEU A 188 -13.93 -2.05 -9.49
N GLU A 189 -15.03 -2.54 -8.89
CA GLU A 189 -14.99 -3.57 -7.84
C GLU A 189 -14.25 -4.84 -8.27
N LYS A 190 -14.34 -5.25 -9.53
CA LYS A 190 -13.75 -6.50 -10.02
C LYS A 190 -12.23 -6.58 -9.85
N GLY A 191 -11.55 -5.46 -9.93
CA GLY A 191 -10.10 -5.39 -9.75
C GLY A 191 -9.69 -4.61 -8.50
N TRP A 192 -10.56 -4.50 -7.49
CA TRP A 192 -10.30 -3.75 -6.28
C TRP A 192 -10.30 -4.65 -5.06
N LEU A 193 -9.31 -4.48 -4.20
CA LEU A 193 -9.23 -5.12 -2.90
C LEU A 193 -8.94 -4.07 -1.84
N THR A 194 -9.66 -4.15 -0.73
CA THR A 194 -9.31 -3.36 0.46
C THR A 194 -8.99 -4.30 1.61
N VAL A 195 -8.09 -3.89 2.50
CA VAL A 195 -7.49 -4.81 3.46
C VAL A 195 -7.59 -4.29 4.88
N ALA A 196 -8.28 -5.04 5.72
CA ALA A 196 -8.33 -4.86 7.16
C ALA A 196 -7.20 -5.61 7.87
N ALA A 197 -6.79 -5.12 9.04
CA ALA A 197 -5.71 -5.71 9.83
C ALA A 197 -6.23 -6.67 10.89
N LEU A 198 -5.89 -7.95 10.78
CA LEU A 198 -6.18 -8.99 11.78
C LEU A 198 -5.23 -8.89 12.98
N ASP A 199 -5.76 -9.19 14.15
CA ASP A 199 -4.93 -9.43 15.34
C ASP A 199 -4.26 -10.81 15.24
N PRO A 200 -2.92 -10.90 15.14
CA PRO A 200 -2.24 -12.19 15.08
C PRO A 200 -2.43 -13.07 16.33
N ALA A 201 -2.71 -12.45 17.47
CA ALA A 201 -3.00 -13.19 18.72
C ALA A 201 -4.43 -13.76 18.71
N ASN A 202 -5.34 -13.13 17.96
CA ASN A 202 -6.72 -13.59 17.79
C ASN A 202 -7.17 -13.38 16.33
N PRO A 203 -6.78 -14.26 15.40
CA PRO A 203 -6.99 -14.09 13.97
C PRO A 203 -8.45 -14.16 13.49
N THR A 204 -9.39 -14.24 14.42
CA THR A 204 -10.83 -14.08 14.15
C THR A 204 -11.33 -12.66 14.42
N GLN A 205 -10.46 -11.76 14.85
CA GLN A 205 -10.77 -10.37 15.16
C GLN A 205 -9.84 -9.41 14.47
N LEU A 206 -10.35 -8.24 14.16
CA LEU A 206 -9.51 -7.12 13.71
C LEU A 206 -8.78 -6.51 14.91
N THR A 207 -7.63 -5.92 14.63
CA THR A 207 -6.95 -5.05 15.60
C THR A 207 -7.83 -3.85 15.95
N ASP A 208 -7.58 -3.24 17.10
CA ASP A 208 -8.36 -2.09 17.56
C ASP A 208 -8.19 -0.83 16.67
N TYR A 209 -7.04 -0.72 16.03
CA TYR A 209 -6.74 0.40 15.12
C TYR A 209 -7.28 0.19 13.70
N SER A 210 -7.66 -1.03 13.30
CA SER A 210 -8.16 -1.29 11.96
C SER A 210 -9.58 -0.78 11.77
N GLN A 211 -9.82 -0.09 10.67
CA GLN A 211 -11.17 0.13 10.17
C GLN A 211 -11.75 -1.17 9.62
N GLU A 212 -13.06 -1.31 9.71
CA GLU A 212 -13.81 -2.48 9.25
C GLU A 212 -14.04 -2.44 7.73
N CYS A 213 -14.65 -3.47 7.19
CA CYS A 213 -14.92 -3.56 5.75
C CYS A 213 -16.12 -2.71 5.29
N GLY A 214 -17.09 -2.47 6.19
CA GLY A 214 -18.24 -1.62 5.91
C GLY A 214 -18.88 -1.84 4.55
N SER A 215 -19.05 -0.77 3.79
CA SER A 215 -19.61 -0.78 2.44
C SER A 215 -18.72 -1.50 1.41
N ALA A 216 -17.44 -1.73 1.73
CA ALA A 216 -16.50 -2.43 0.85
C ALA A 216 -16.50 -3.97 1.05
N MET A 217 -17.44 -4.54 1.81
CA MET A 217 -17.43 -5.94 2.21
C MET A 217 -17.32 -6.94 1.04
N ASN A 218 -17.77 -6.59 -0.15
CA ASN A 218 -17.74 -7.47 -1.34
C ASN A 218 -16.33 -7.68 -1.89
N TYR A 219 -15.41 -6.75 -1.62
CA TYR A 219 -14.03 -6.77 -2.11
C TYR A 219 -13.02 -6.53 -0.98
N CYS A 220 -13.42 -6.78 0.26
CA CYS A 220 -12.56 -6.63 1.44
C CYS A 220 -11.98 -7.97 1.86
N LEU A 221 -10.70 -7.97 2.14
CA LEU A 221 -9.97 -9.07 2.75
C LEU A 221 -9.39 -8.64 4.10
N ALA A 222 -8.93 -9.60 4.86
CA ALA A 222 -8.20 -9.34 6.08
C ALA A 222 -6.87 -10.11 6.08
N ALA A 223 -5.81 -9.47 6.54
CA ALA A 223 -4.49 -10.07 6.65
C ALA A 223 -3.82 -9.65 7.98
N PRO A 224 -2.77 -10.36 8.46
CA PRO A 224 -2.09 -10.02 9.70
C PRO A 224 -1.71 -8.54 9.78
N GLY A 225 -2.15 -7.88 10.85
CA GLY A 225 -1.95 -6.44 11.05
C GLY A 225 -0.66 -6.10 11.79
N ASN A 226 -0.09 -7.06 12.54
CA ASN A 226 1.19 -6.90 13.22
C ASN A 226 2.20 -7.84 12.59
N VAL A 227 3.34 -7.33 12.18
CA VAL A 227 4.35 -8.03 11.39
C VAL A 227 5.75 -7.75 11.91
N VAL A 228 6.68 -8.63 11.56
CA VAL A 228 8.12 -8.42 11.71
C VAL A 228 8.71 -8.08 10.35
N PHE A 229 9.60 -7.11 10.30
CA PHE A 229 10.27 -6.68 9.07
C PHE A 229 11.72 -6.25 9.35
N ILE A 230 12.50 -6.15 8.29
CA ILE A 230 13.86 -5.62 8.33
C ILE A 230 13.82 -4.09 8.28
N ASP A 231 14.67 -3.44 9.05
CA ASP A 231 14.90 -2.00 9.04
C ASP A 231 14.94 -1.45 7.61
N PRO A 232 14.04 -0.53 7.23
CA PRO A 232 14.02 0.04 5.88
C PRO A 232 15.32 0.80 5.51
N ASP A 233 16.10 1.23 6.50
CA ASP A 233 17.38 1.91 6.32
C ASP A 233 18.56 0.93 6.22
N ALA A 234 18.33 -0.38 6.32
CA ALA A 234 19.38 -1.37 6.20
C ALA A 234 20.11 -1.27 4.85
N THR A 235 21.43 -1.22 4.89
CA THR A 235 22.30 -1.16 3.70
C THR A 235 23.00 -2.47 3.41
N SER A 236 22.98 -3.40 4.35
CA SER A 236 23.55 -4.74 4.22
C SER A 236 22.84 -5.73 5.14
N GLN A 237 22.96 -7.02 4.87
CA GLN A 237 22.42 -8.04 5.79
C GLN A 237 23.07 -8.01 7.19
N ALA A 238 24.34 -7.61 7.25
CA ALA A 238 25.05 -7.51 8.53
C ALA A 238 24.56 -6.40 9.45
N THR A 239 23.88 -5.39 8.88
CA THR A 239 23.31 -4.25 9.63
C THR A 239 21.78 -4.30 9.71
N SER A 240 21.17 -5.38 9.25
CA SER A 240 19.72 -5.53 9.28
C SER A 240 19.23 -5.72 10.71
N VAL A 241 18.35 -4.82 11.14
CA VAL A 241 17.65 -4.91 12.42
C VAL A 241 16.24 -5.40 12.18
N LEU A 242 15.75 -6.27 13.06
CA LEU A 242 14.36 -6.72 13.04
C LEU A 242 13.50 -5.79 13.87
N TYR A 243 12.49 -5.24 13.25
CA TYR A 243 11.46 -4.43 13.88
C TYR A 243 10.10 -5.13 13.88
N GLN A 244 9.28 -4.74 14.81
CA GLN A 244 7.85 -5.07 14.82
C GLN A 244 7.03 -3.81 14.57
N GLY A 245 6.02 -3.92 13.75
CA GLY A 245 5.10 -2.83 13.47
C GLY A 245 3.69 -3.34 13.18
N GLY A 246 2.73 -2.45 13.30
CA GLY A 246 1.31 -2.76 13.08
C GLY A 246 0.62 -1.69 12.24
N GLY A 247 -0.38 -2.13 11.48
CA GLY A 247 -1.24 -1.28 10.67
C GLY A 247 -1.85 -2.02 9.48
N PRO A 248 -3.02 -1.60 9.01
CA PRO A 248 -3.55 -2.02 7.72
C PRO A 248 -2.57 -1.78 6.58
N SER A 249 -1.68 -0.78 6.71
CA SER A 249 -0.58 -0.50 5.78
C SER A 249 0.39 -1.67 5.62
N TYR A 250 0.51 -2.54 6.63
CA TYR A 250 1.33 -3.74 6.58
C TYR A 250 0.54 -5.00 6.21
N ALA A 251 -0.77 -4.98 6.40
CA ALA A 251 -1.66 -6.05 5.93
C ALA A 251 -1.86 -6.00 4.40
N ALA A 252 -2.02 -4.82 3.83
CA ALA A 252 -2.25 -4.62 2.39
C ALA A 252 -1.14 -5.23 1.49
N PRO A 253 0.17 -5.04 1.77
CA PRO A 253 1.22 -5.64 0.94
C PRO A 253 1.26 -7.17 0.99
N LEU A 254 0.79 -7.81 2.06
CA LEU A 254 0.66 -9.27 2.09
C LEU A 254 -0.37 -9.74 1.07
N VAL A 255 -1.49 -9.04 0.96
CA VAL A 255 -2.53 -9.30 -0.06
C VAL A 255 -2.02 -8.98 -1.47
N SER A 256 -1.28 -7.87 -1.64
CA SER A 256 -0.66 -7.51 -2.92
C SER A 256 0.32 -8.56 -3.39
N GLY A 257 1.14 -9.10 -2.48
CA GLY A 257 2.04 -10.22 -2.75
C GLY A 257 1.27 -11.49 -3.14
N ALA A 258 0.22 -11.84 -2.39
CA ALA A 258 -0.63 -13.00 -2.70
C ALA A 258 -1.29 -12.86 -4.09
N ALA A 259 -1.84 -11.69 -4.41
CA ALA A 259 -2.41 -11.40 -5.73
C ALA A 259 -1.37 -11.57 -6.85
N ALA A 260 -0.14 -11.10 -6.64
CA ALA A 260 0.93 -11.28 -7.62
C ALA A 260 1.34 -12.76 -7.81
N VAL A 261 1.35 -13.56 -6.74
CA VAL A 261 1.60 -15.01 -6.84
C VAL A 261 0.50 -15.70 -7.63
N VAL A 262 -0.77 -15.41 -7.32
CA VAL A 262 -1.92 -15.97 -8.07
C VAL A 262 -1.84 -15.57 -9.54
N TRP A 263 -1.58 -14.29 -9.83
CA TRP A 263 -1.42 -13.82 -11.20
C TRP A 263 -0.32 -14.56 -11.96
N SER A 264 0.82 -14.79 -11.31
CA SER A 264 1.94 -15.50 -11.96
C SER A 264 1.63 -16.97 -12.25
N ALA A 265 0.79 -17.59 -11.42
CA ALA A 265 0.40 -18.99 -11.60
C ALA A 265 -0.70 -19.17 -12.66
N VAL A 266 -1.59 -18.19 -12.80
CA VAL A 266 -2.76 -18.25 -13.70
C VAL A 266 -2.90 -16.94 -14.50
N PRO A 267 -1.93 -16.60 -15.36
CA PRO A 267 -1.86 -15.29 -16.02
C PRO A 267 -3.00 -15.02 -17.02
N TRP A 268 -3.80 -16.02 -17.32
CA TRP A 268 -5.00 -15.92 -18.16
C TRP A 268 -6.28 -15.60 -17.37
N PHE A 269 -6.22 -15.55 -16.05
CA PHE A 269 -7.34 -15.06 -15.26
C PHE A 269 -7.49 -13.56 -15.46
N THR A 270 -8.74 -13.13 -15.60
CA THR A 270 -9.12 -11.71 -15.56
C THR A 270 -9.50 -11.34 -14.12
N ASN A 271 -9.34 -10.08 -13.79
CA ASN A 271 -9.82 -9.51 -12.53
C ASN A 271 -11.35 -9.52 -12.43
#